data_621fafb3074d53a9dd6dd839133a38ff
#
_entry.id   621fafb3074d53a9dd6dd839133a38ff
#
_cell.length_a   1.000
_cell.length_b   1.000
_cell.length_c   1.000
_cell.angle_alpha   90.00
_cell.angle_beta   90.00
_cell.angle_gamma   90.00
#
_symmetry.space_group_name_H-M   'P 1'
#
loop_
_entity.id
_entity.type
_entity.pdbx_description
1 polymer ?
#
loop_
_entity_poly.entity_id
_entity_poly.type
_entity_poly.pdbx_seq_one_letter_code
_entity_poly.pdbx_strand_id
1 'polypeptide(L)' 'MKINELQQNTGKIIQITGPVVDVKFTKETLPKIKEELYVNYKHEIRAMEVVQHIGGYVVRCV' A
#
# COMPACT_ATOMS: atom_id res chain seq x y z
N MET A 1 3.36 -1.42 4.75
CA MET A 1 4.80 -1.62 4.55
C MET A 1 5.58 -0.68 5.45
N LYS A 2 6.53 -1.23 6.13
CA LYS A 2 7.41 -0.41 6.93
C LYS A 2 8.39 0.31 6.02
N ILE A 3 8.51 1.62 6.16
CA ILE A 3 9.43 2.40 5.35
C ILE A 3 10.83 2.27 5.94
N ASN A 4 11.77 1.89 5.08
CA ASN A 4 13.17 1.77 5.41
C ASN A 4 13.94 2.67 4.45
N GLU A 5 14.81 3.51 4.95
CA GLU A 5 15.53 4.45 4.12
C GLU A 5 16.32 3.79 2.99
N LEU A 6 16.82 2.58 3.22
CA LEU A 6 17.62 1.85 2.24
C LEU A 6 16.78 1.06 1.26
N GLN A 7 15.55 0.72 1.62
CA GLN A 7 14.69 -0.16 0.82
C GLN A 7 13.30 0.41 0.65
N GLN A 8 13.21 1.71 0.72
CA GLN A 8 11.93 2.37 0.64
C GLN A 8 11.21 2.01 -0.65
N ASN A 9 10.01 1.47 -0.51
CA ASN A 9 9.13 1.15 -1.62
C ASN A 9 7.83 1.90 -1.38
N THR A 10 7.65 2.99 -2.08
CA THR A 10 6.51 3.88 -1.88
C THR A 10 5.50 3.68 -2.99
N GLY A 11 4.26 3.44 -2.59
CA GLY A 11 3.16 3.34 -3.52
C GLY A 11 2.33 4.60 -3.56
N LYS A 12 1.42 4.63 -4.51
CA LYS A 12 0.49 5.73 -4.68
C LYS A 12 -0.93 5.20 -4.62
N ILE A 13 -1.77 5.81 -3.80
CA ILE A 13 -3.19 5.45 -3.73
C ILE A 13 -3.85 5.87 -5.03
N ILE A 14 -4.51 4.92 -5.69
CA ILE A 14 -5.17 5.19 -6.97
C ILE A 14 -6.69 5.07 -6.88
N GLN A 15 -7.21 4.43 -5.84
CA GLN A 15 -8.65 4.29 -5.67
C GLN A 15 -8.98 4.00 -4.22
N ILE A 16 -10.06 4.61 -3.75
CA ILE A 16 -10.60 4.35 -2.42
C ILE A 16 -12.09 4.06 -2.60
N THR A 17 -12.53 2.91 -2.11
CA THR A 17 -13.93 2.50 -2.20
C THR A 17 -14.33 1.94 -0.84
N GLY A 18 -15.03 2.76 -0.04
CA GLY A 18 -15.34 2.39 1.34
C GLY A 18 -14.06 2.12 2.11
N PRO A 19 -13.93 0.96 2.77
CA PRO A 19 -12.73 0.63 3.51
C PRO A 19 -11.59 0.10 2.64
N VAL A 20 -11.83 -0.06 1.33
CA VAL A 20 -10.87 -0.68 0.42
C VAL A 20 -10.03 0.40 -0.25
N VAL A 21 -8.71 0.22 -0.21
CA VAL A 21 -7.76 1.17 -0.79
C VAL A 21 -6.84 0.42 -1.74
N ASP A 22 -6.78 0.90 -2.99
CA ASP A 22 -5.88 0.31 -3.98
C ASP A 22 -4.64 1.20 -4.12
N VAL A 23 -3.48 0.57 -4.04
CA VAL A 23 -2.19 1.25 -4.06
C VAL A 23 -1.34 0.72 -5.20
N LYS A 24 -0.88 1.60 -6.06
CA LYS A 24 -0.01 1.23 -7.17
C LYS A 24 1.43 1.52 -6.84
N PHE A 25 2.29 0.56 -7.15
CA PHE A 25 3.72 0.67 -6.96
C PHE A 25 4.42 0.77 -8.32
N THR A 26 5.63 1.32 -8.30
CA THR A 26 6.43 1.45 -9.51
C THR A 26 7.49 0.36 -9.63
N LYS A 27 7.73 -0.37 -8.54
CA LYS A 27 8.72 -1.44 -8.51
C LYS A 27 8.05 -2.80 -8.57
N GLU A 28 8.76 -3.78 -9.11
CA GLU A 28 8.25 -5.13 -9.24
C GLU A 28 8.03 -5.83 -7.91
N THR A 29 8.83 -5.46 -6.91
CA THR A 29 8.69 -6.06 -5.59
C THR A 29 7.54 -5.41 -4.86
N LEU A 30 6.43 -6.12 -4.82
CA LEU A 30 5.22 -5.63 -4.16
C LEU A 30 5.18 -6.07 -2.70
N PRO A 31 4.49 -5.31 -1.84
CA PRO A 31 4.19 -5.78 -0.50
C PRO A 31 3.44 -7.10 -0.54
N LYS A 32 3.75 -7.97 0.40
CA LYS A 32 3.13 -9.28 0.46
C LYS A 32 1.76 -9.21 1.11
N ILE A 33 0.93 -10.20 0.82
CA ILE A 33 -0.35 -10.37 1.50
C ILE A 33 -0.11 -10.38 3.02
N LYS A 34 -0.93 -9.66 3.76
CA LYS A 34 -0.88 -9.47 5.20
C LYS A 34 0.19 -8.49 5.68
N GLU A 35 0.99 -7.96 4.78
CA GLU A 35 1.95 -6.92 5.15
C GLU A 35 1.22 -5.62 5.39
N GLU A 36 1.71 -4.82 6.35
CA GLU A 36 1.11 -3.52 6.64
C GLU A 36 1.72 -2.43 5.77
N LEU A 37 0.86 -1.55 5.30
CA LEU A 37 1.25 -0.30 4.65
C LEU A 37 0.82 0.86 5.54
N TYR A 38 1.63 1.91 5.57
CA TYR A 38 1.33 3.09 6.35
C TYR A 38 1.06 4.26 5.42
N VAL A 39 -0.02 4.98 5.69
CA VAL A 39 -0.39 6.13 4.89
C VAL A 39 -0.59 7.34 5.80
N ASN A 40 -0.12 8.49 5.35
CA ASN A 40 -0.37 9.74 6.03
C ASN A 40 -1.63 10.35 5.44
N TYR A 41 -2.67 10.43 6.27
CA TYR A 41 -3.95 10.96 5.85
C TYR A 41 -4.42 12.02 6.86
N LYS A 42 -4.57 13.24 6.40
CA LYS A 42 -4.98 14.37 7.24
C LYS A 42 -4.12 14.48 8.50
N HIS A 43 -2.80 14.39 8.31
CA HIS A 43 -1.81 14.49 9.39
C HIS A 43 -1.85 13.35 10.39
N GLU A 44 -2.52 12.27 10.05
CA GLU A 44 -2.52 11.05 10.86
C GLU A 44 -1.89 9.91 10.07
N ILE A 45 -1.12 9.09 10.77
CA ILE A 45 -0.57 7.87 10.20
C ILE A 45 -1.58 6.76 10.41
N ARG A 46 -1.99 6.13 9.32
CA ARG A 46 -2.93 5.01 9.37
C ARG A 46 -2.30 3.78 8.77
N ALA A 47 -2.57 2.64 9.37
CA ALA A 47 -2.08 1.36 8.89
C ALA A 47 -3.17 0.69 8.06
N MET A 48 -2.75 0.04 6.96
CA MET A 48 -3.61 -0.76 6.12
C MET A 48 -2.97 -2.12 5.96
N GLU A 49 -3.75 -3.14 5.72
CA GLU A 49 -3.24 -4.47 5.47
C GLU A 49 -3.43 -4.86 4.01
N VAL A 50 -2.38 -5.39 3.39
CA VAL A 50 -2.47 -5.89 2.01
C VAL A 50 -3.27 -7.18 2.03
N VAL A 51 -4.36 -7.23 1.27
CA VAL A 51 -5.23 -8.41 1.22
C VAL A 51 -5.22 -9.09 -0.13
N GLN A 52 -4.78 -8.40 -1.19
CA GLN A 52 -4.82 -8.98 -2.52
C GLN A 52 -3.88 -8.25 -3.47
N HIS A 53 -3.24 -8.98 -4.37
CA HIS A 53 -2.55 -8.42 -5.53
C HIS A 53 -3.51 -8.50 -6.71
N ILE A 54 -3.77 -7.37 -7.35
CA ILE A 54 -4.77 -7.33 -8.43
C ILE A 54 -4.17 -7.09 -9.81
N GLY A 55 -2.84 -7.15 -9.93
CA GLY A 55 -2.17 -6.99 -11.21
C GLY A 55 -1.78 -5.55 -11.47
N GLY A 56 -0.93 -5.33 -12.49
CA GLY A 56 -0.49 -3.98 -12.85
C GLY A 56 0.28 -3.28 -11.75
N TYR A 57 0.96 -4.03 -10.88
CA TYR A 57 1.69 -3.51 -9.73
C TYR A 57 0.77 -2.82 -8.70
N VAL A 58 -0.49 -3.25 -8.65
CA VAL A 58 -1.47 -2.69 -7.71
C VAL A 58 -1.79 -3.72 -6.64
N VAL A 59 -1.81 -3.27 -5.39
CA VAL A 59 -2.23 -4.09 -4.28
C VAL A 59 -3.50 -3.49 -3.67
N ARG A 60 -4.37 -4.36 -3.19
CA ARG A 60 -5.60 -3.97 -2.53
C ARG A 60 -5.43 -4.12 -1.03
N CYS A 61 -5.82 -3.08 -0.30
CA CYS A 61 -5.65 -2.99 1.14
C CYS A 61 -6.96 -2.68 1.85
N VAL A 62 -7.00 -3.03 3.10
CA VAL A 62 -8.11 -2.66 3.98
C VAL A 62 -7.61 -2.11 5.29
#